data_b3e114947b84212316e0976c6b437677
#
_entry.id   b3e114947b84212316e0976c6b437677
#
_cell.length_a   1.000
_cell.length_b   1.000
_cell.length_c   1.000
_cell.angle_alpha   90.00
_cell.angle_beta   90.00
_cell.angle_gamma   90.00
#
_symmetry.space_group_name_H-M   'P 1'
#
loop_
_entity.id
_entity.type
_entity.pdbx_description
1 polymer ?
#
loop_
_entity_poly.entity_id
_entity_poly.type
_entity_poly.pdbx_seq_one_letter_code
_entity_poly.pdbx_strand_id
1 'polypeptide(L)'
;RAVRKNLKGQAQPIKAFKPRPHQKRAIKNAVEHFITKKNERGKMIMPCGSGKSLTGYWIADKFKAKKILVAVPSLALIKQTLEVWAEQSVANKKNVRWICVCSDKSVGNISNDDVAVQLQDLGIKIHTKPAEIASWLKKRSSATTVVFTTYQSGEAIATASKKAKYSFDLGICEEEY
;
A
#
# COMPACT_ATOMS: atom_id res chain seq x y z
N ARG A 1 -2.66 -16.09 7.63
CA ARG A 1 -2.54 -17.52 7.21
C ARG A 1 -3.04 -17.76 5.79
N ALA A 2 -4.19 -17.20 5.37
CA ALA A 2 -4.75 -17.38 4.03
C ALA A 2 -3.87 -16.81 2.92
N VAL A 3 -3.36 -15.58 3.06
CA VAL A 3 -2.45 -14.92 2.10
C VAL A 3 -1.18 -15.72 1.90
N ARG A 4 -0.56 -16.22 2.99
CA ARG A 4 0.66 -17.04 2.94
C ARG A 4 0.46 -18.34 2.17
N LYS A 5 -0.70 -18.99 2.32
CA LYS A 5 -1.04 -20.23 1.56
C LYS A 5 -1.22 -19.94 0.08
N ASN A 6 -1.86 -18.82 -0.27
CA ASN A 6 -2.07 -18.44 -1.67
C ASN A 6 -0.78 -18.01 -2.37
N LEU A 7 0.11 -17.28 -1.69
CA LEU A 7 1.43 -16.91 -2.22
C LEU A 7 2.35 -18.14 -2.41
N LYS A 8 2.10 -19.24 -1.68
CA LYS A 8 2.81 -20.53 -1.81
C LYS A 8 2.12 -21.54 -2.71
N GLY A 9 1.07 -21.15 -3.46
CA GLY A 9 0.36 -22.04 -4.39
C GLY A 9 -0.56 -23.06 -3.73
N GLN A 10 -0.78 -23.00 -2.40
CA GLN A 10 -1.69 -23.89 -1.65
C GLN A 10 -3.06 -23.22 -1.46
N ALA A 11 -3.73 -22.92 -2.55
CA ALA A 11 -4.85 -22.00 -2.56
C ALA A 11 -6.17 -22.61 -2.08
N GLN A 12 -6.76 -22.04 -1.02
CA GLN A 12 -8.22 -21.95 -0.92
C GLN A 12 -8.66 -20.64 -1.62
N PRO A 13 -9.81 -20.64 -2.33
CA PRO A 13 -10.26 -19.42 -3.01
C PRO A 13 -10.56 -18.32 -1.99
N ILE A 14 -9.77 -17.23 -2.03
CA ILE A 14 -10.03 -16.05 -1.23
C ILE A 14 -11.17 -15.29 -1.91
N LYS A 15 -12.26 -15.07 -1.16
CA LYS A 15 -13.39 -14.29 -1.65
C LYS A 15 -13.08 -12.80 -1.57
N ALA A 16 -13.21 -12.10 -2.70
CA ALA A 16 -13.06 -10.66 -2.73
C ALA A 16 -14.10 -9.96 -1.85
N PHE A 17 -13.67 -9.01 -1.04
CA PHE A 17 -14.58 -8.12 -0.32
C PHE A 17 -15.30 -7.18 -1.29
N LYS A 18 -16.53 -6.82 -0.95
CA LYS A 18 -17.33 -5.83 -1.68
C LYS A 18 -17.51 -4.56 -0.83
N PRO A 19 -17.46 -3.37 -1.45
CA PRO A 19 -17.65 -2.12 -0.70
C PRO A 19 -19.04 -2.05 -0.07
N ARG A 20 -19.09 -1.69 1.23
CA ARG A 20 -20.31 -1.38 1.96
C ARG A 20 -20.90 -0.02 1.50
N PRO A 21 -22.16 0.33 1.81
CA PRO A 21 -22.79 1.56 1.33
C PRO A 21 -21.99 2.84 1.61
N HIS A 22 -21.45 3.00 2.83
CA HIS A 22 -20.62 4.14 3.20
C HIS A 22 -19.30 4.19 2.42
N GLN A 23 -18.67 3.04 2.16
CA GLN A 23 -17.46 2.95 1.35
C GLN A 23 -17.75 3.26 -0.12
N LYS A 24 -18.88 2.78 -0.68
CA LYS A 24 -19.31 3.14 -2.04
C LYS A 24 -19.47 4.65 -2.19
N ARG A 25 -20.07 5.32 -1.19
CA ARG A 25 -20.21 6.78 -1.17
C ARG A 25 -18.86 7.47 -1.13
N ALA A 26 -17.94 7.02 -0.27
CA ALA A 26 -16.59 7.56 -0.17
C ALA A 26 -15.82 7.41 -1.50
N ILE A 27 -15.89 6.24 -2.13
CA ILE A 27 -15.27 5.98 -3.44
C ILE A 27 -15.86 6.91 -4.52
N LYS A 28 -17.20 7.05 -4.57
CA LYS A 28 -17.87 7.97 -5.51
C LYS A 28 -17.41 9.41 -5.33
N ASN A 29 -17.36 9.89 -4.09
CA ASN A 29 -16.91 11.24 -3.76
C ASN A 29 -15.43 11.45 -4.15
N ALA A 30 -14.57 10.45 -3.92
CA ALA A 30 -13.17 10.52 -4.34
C ALA A 30 -13.04 10.61 -5.88
N VAL A 31 -13.79 9.81 -6.63
CA VAL A 31 -13.81 9.88 -8.09
C VAL A 31 -14.28 11.25 -8.58
N GLU A 32 -15.35 11.77 -8.01
CA GLU A 32 -15.84 13.10 -8.35
C GLU A 32 -14.80 14.18 -8.06
N HIS A 33 -14.19 14.14 -6.86
CA HIS A 33 -13.21 15.11 -6.41
C HIS A 33 -11.95 15.14 -7.28
N PHE A 34 -11.34 13.98 -7.52
CA PHE A 34 -10.04 13.89 -8.19
C PHE A 34 -10.14 13.78 -9.71
N ILE A 35 -11.12 13.02 -10.21
CA ILE A 35 -11.21 12.75 -11.65
C ILE A 35 -12.08 13.80 -12.35
N THR A 36 -13.26 14.11 -11.80
CA THR A 36 -14.19 15.04 -12.45
C THR A 36 -13.77 16.50 -12.20
N LYS A 37 -13.50 16.85 -10.94
CA LYS A 37 -13.10 18.22 -10.54
C LYS A 37 -11.61 18.49 -10.73
N LYS A 38 -10.79 17.45 -11.00
CA LYS A 38 -9.34 17.52 -11.22
C LYS A 38 -8.56 18.13 -10.05
N ASN A 39 -9.04 17.95 -8.82
CA ASN A 39 -8.31 18.38 -7.64
C ASN A 39 -7.10 17.47 -7.42
N GLU A 40 -5.97 18.05 -7.03
CA GLU A 40 -4.72 17.30 -6.80
C GLU A 40 -4.63 16.71 -5.40
N ARG A 41 -5.37 17.26 -4.43
CA ARG A 41 -5.35 16.83 -3.03
C ARG A 41 -6.76 16.75 -2.47
N GLY A 42 -6.94 15.86 -1.50
CA GLY A 42 -8.20 15.71 -0.81
C GLY A 42 -8.03 15.01 0.53
N LYS A 43 -8.97 15.23 1.44
CA LYS A 43 -9.05 14.56 2.74
C LYS A 43 -10.33 13.74 2.79
N MET A 44 -10.20 12.47 3.21
CA MET A 44 -11.34 11.58 3.42
C MET A 44 -11.39 11.22 4.91
N ILE A 45 -12.48 11.61 5.58
CA ILE A 45 -12.69 11.32 6.99
C ILE A 45 -13.61 10.11 7.10
N MET A 46 -13.13 9.07 7.76
CA MET A 46 -13.87 7.84 8.01
C MET A 46 -13.64 7.37 9.45
N PRO A 47 -14.68 6.87 10.16
CA PRO A 47 -14.53 6.36 11.52
C PRO A 47 -13.53 5.19 11.61
N CYS A 48 -12.98 4.95 12.81
CA CYS A 48 -12.20 3.75 13.06
C CYS A 48 -13.03 2.49 12.78
N GLY A 49 -12.40 1.42 12.30
CA GLY A 49 -13.09 0.17 11.97
C GLY A 49 -13.99 0.20 10.73
N SER A 50 -14.15 1.34 10.06
CA SER A 50 -15.00 1.47 8.86
C SER A 50 -14.39 0.86 7.58
N GLY A 51 -13.16 0.33 7.66
CA GLY A 51 -12.45 -0.26 6.54
C GLY A 51 -11.77 0.76 5.63
N LYS A 52 -11.07 1.74 6.21
CA LYS A 52 -10.29 2.76 5.50
C LYS A 52 -9.34 2.17 4.48
N SER A 53 -8.53 1.18 4.86
CA SER A 53 -7.53 0.53 3.99
C SER A 53 -8.15 -0.10 2.75
N LEU A 54 -9.29 -0.82 2.91
CA LEU A 54 -10.05 -1.37 1.77
C LEU A 54 -10.63 -0.27 0.89
N THR A 55 -11.11 0.83 1.50
CA THR A 55 -11.64 1.96 0.73
C THR A 55 -10.53 2.60 -0.11
N GLY A 56 -9.33 2.78 0.45
CA GLY A 56 -8.14 3.23 -0.28
C GLY A 56 -7.79 2.30 -1.45
N TYR A 57 -7.82 1.00 -1.24
CA TYR A 57 -7.62 0.00 -2.29
C TYR A 57 -8.60 0.19 -3.47
N TRP A 58 -9.91 0.30 -3.18
CA TRP A 58 -10.92 0.47 -4.22
C TRP A 58 -10.86 1.82 -4.92
N ILE A 59 -10.43 2.89 -4.22
CA ILE A 59 -10.16 4.19 -4.85
C ILE A 59 -9.02 4.06 -5.85
N ALA A 60 -7.89 3.45 -5.43
CA ALA A 60 -6.76 3.21 -6.31
C ALA A 60 -7.14 2.37 -7.54
N ASP A 61 -8.01 1.38 -7.34
CA ASP A 61 -8.54 0.55 -8.42
C ASP A 61 -9.43 1.34 -9.39
N LYS A 62 -10.32 2.18 -8.87
CA LYS A 62 -11.18 3.06 -9.69
C LYS A 62 -10.38 4.08 -10.48
N PHE A 63 -9.29 4.59 -9.92
CA PHE A 63 -8.38 5.50 -10.63
C PHE A 63 -7.49 4.79 -11.65
N LYS A 64 -7.50 3.45 -11.68
CA LYS A 64 -6.61 2.62 -12.50
C LYS A 64 -5.13 2.96 -12.25
N ALA A 65 -4.82 3.38 -11.03
CA ALA A 65 -3.46 3.75 -10.63
C ALA A 65 -2.51 2.55 -10.75
N LYS A 66 -1.36 2.76 -11.37
CA LYS A 66 -0.33 1.73 -11.58
C LYS A 66 0.86 1.88 -10.64
N LYS A 67 1.07 3.07 -10.12
CA LYS A 67 2.18 3.42 -9.23
C LYS A 67 1.62 4.10 -7.99
N ILE A 68 1.49 3.34 -6.92
CA ILE A 68 0.77 3.76 -5.72
C ILE A 68 1.75 3.86 -4.56
N LEU A 69 1.69 4.96 -3.82
CA LEU A 69 2.36 5.15 -2.53
C LEU A 69 1.32 5.09 -1.43
N VAL A 70 1.56 4.23 -0.43
CA VAL A 70 0.73 4.15 0.79
C VAL A 70 1.63 4.46 1.98
N ALA A 71 1.39 5.60 2.61
CA ALA A 71 2.12 6.05 3.78
C ALA A 71 1.25 5.90 5.03
N VAL A 72 1.82 5.32 6.07
CA VAL A 72 1.14 5.04 7.35
C VAL A 72 2.03 5.42 8.53
N PRO A 73 1.47 5.65 9.74
CA PRO A 73 2.23 6.06 10.90
C PRO A 73 3.24 5.03 11.41
N SER A 74 2.94 3.73 11.29
CA SER A 74 3.73 2.67 11.92
C SER A 74 3.94 1.45 11.03
N LEU A 75 4.95 0.65 11.37
CA LEU A 75 5.25 -0.61 10.69
C LEU A 75 4.12 -1.65 10.87
N ALA A 76 3.48 -1.64 12.04
CA ALA A 76 2.33 -2.52 12.31
C ALA A 76 1.16 -2.22 11.36
N LEU A 77 0.90 -0.94 11.08
CA LEU A 77 -0.11 -0.52 10.12
C LEU A 77 0.29 -0.85 8.67
N ILE A 78 1.58 -0.79 8.32
CA ILE A 78 2.05 -1.30 7.02
C ILE A 78 1.61 -2.75 6.86
N LYS A 79 1.91 -3.61 7.85
CA LYS A 79 1.56 -5.02 7.79
C LYS A 79 0.06 -5.22 7.61
N GLN A 80 -0.76 -4.56 8.45
CA GLN A 80 -2.21 -4.69 8.40
C GLN A 80 -2.78 -4.24 7.04
N THR A 81 -2.37 -3.07 6.55
CA THR A 81 -2.85 -2.52 5.29
C THR A 81 -2.40 -3.38 4.10
N LEU A 82 -1.15 -3.83 4.13
CA LEU A 82 -0.58 -4.68 3.09
C LEU A 82 -1.29 -6.04 3.02
N GLU A 83 -1.57 -6.70 4.16
CA GLU A 83 -2.31 -7.96 4.19
C GLU A 83 -3.68 -7.81 3.54
N VAL A 84 -4.43 -6.76 3.90
CA VAL A 84 -5.75 -6.46 3.34
C VAL A 84 -5.67 -6.22 1.82
N TRP A 85 -4.68 -5.45 1.37
CA TRP A 85 -4.49 -5.16 -0.05
C TRP A 85 -4.05 -6.38 -0.84
N ALA A 86 -3.18 -7.21 -0.26
CA ALA A 86 -2.73 -8.45 -0.88
C ALA A 86 -3.87 -9.46 -1.03
N GLU A 87 -4.68 -9.66 0.02
CA GLU A 87 -5.86 -10.53 -0.04
C GLU A 87 -6.83 -10.08 -1.14
N GLN A 88 -7.13 -8.78 -1.18
CA GLN A 88 -8.04 -8.24 -2.18
C GLN A 88 -7.47 -8.33 -3.59
N SER A 89 -6.16 -8.15 -3.77
CA SER A 89 -5.49 -8.29 -5.07
C SER A 89 -5.50 -9.73 -5.57
N VAL A 90 -5.19 -10.70 -4.70
CA VAL A 90 -5.26 -12.13 -5.02
C VAL A 90 -6.69 -12.54 -5.39
N ALA A 91 -7.69 -12.13 -4.59
CA ALA A 91 -9.10 -12.43 -4.84
C ALA A 91 -9.59 -11.87 -6.19
N ASN A 92 -9.05 -10.72 -6.62
CA ASN A 92 -9.36 -10.09 -7.91
C ASN A 92 -8.40 -10.51 -9.05
N LYS A 93 -7.51 -11.48 -8.82
CA LYS A 93 -6.51 -11.95 -9.79
C LYS A 93 -5.64 -10.82 -10.38
N LYS A 94 -5.31 -9.82 -9.55
CA LYS A 94 -4.49 -8.68 -9.96
C LYS A 94 -3.01 -8.99 -9.81
N ASN A 95 -2.24 -8.66 -10.84
CA ASN A 95 -0.79 -8.73 -10.77
C ASN A 95 -0.25 -7.46 -10.10
N VAL A 96 0.27 -7.60 -8.89
CA VAL A 96 0.80 -6.50 -8.08
C VAL A 96 2.18 -6.85 -7.56
N ARG A 97 3.09 -5.90 -7.62
CA ARG A 97 4.40 -5.99 -6.99
C ARG A 97 4.47 -5.03 -5.80
N TRP A 98 5.04 -5.51 -4.71
CA TRP A 98 5.06 -4.85 -3.42
C TRP A 98 6.48 -4.54 -2.98
N ILE A 99 6.65 -3.40 -2.35
CA ILE A 99 7.86 -3.04 -1.61
C ILE A 99 7.47 -2.35 -0.31
N CYS A 100 8.16 -2.65 0.76
CA CYS A 100 8.03 -1.95 2.04
C CYS A 100 9.28 -1.11 2.27
N VAL A 101 9.08 0.16 2.64
CA VAL A 101 10.15 1.10 2.96
C VAL A 101 9.96 1.62 4.37
N CYS A 102 10.92 1.36 5.24
CA CYS A 102 10.97 1.91 6.59
C CYS A 102 12.38 2.34 6.95
N SER A 103 12.53 3.24 7.93
CA SER A 103 13.83 3.68 8.41
C SER A 103 14.45 2.64 9.35
N ASP A 104 15.79 2.59 9.42
CA ASP A 104 16.51 1.71 10.35
C ASP A 104 16.08 1.93 11.82
N LYS A 105 15.68 3.17 12.17
CA LYS A 105 15.16 3.51 13.50
C LYS A 105 13.82 2.84 13.82
N SER A 106 13.04 2.47 12.82
CA SER A 106 11.75 1.77 12.99
C SER A 106 11.93 0.26 13.16
N VAL A 107 13.08 -0.28 12.76
CA VAL A 107 13.39 -1.72 12.81
C VAL A 107 14.07 -2.11 14.13
N GLY A 108 14.61 -1.17 14.90
CA GLY A 108 15.36 -1.42 16.14
C GLY A 108 14.53 -1.56 17.43
N ASN A 109 13.19 -1.55 17.36
CA ASN A 109 12.30 -1.82 18.49
C ASN A 109 11.83 -3.28 18.45
N ILE A 110 11.90 -3.98 19.56
CA ILE A 110 11.56 -5.43 19.70
C ILE A 110 10.19 -5.76 19.07
N SER A 111 9.18 -4.90 19.23
CA SER A 111 7.86 -5.09 18.61
C SER A 111 7.86 -4.89 17.09
N ASN A 112 8.80 -4.13 16.54
CA ASN A 112 8.93 -3.88 15.11
C ASN A 112 9.76 -4.97 14.42
N ASP A 113 10.69 -5.61 15.12
CA ASP A 113 11.48 -6.72 14.58
C ASP A 113 10.58 -7.92 14.27
N ASP A 114 9.62 -8.24 15.15
CA ASP A 114 8.63 -9.30 14.90
C ASP A 114 7.77 -9.01 13.66
N VAL A 115 7.37 -7.75 13.44
CA VAL A 115 6.61 -7.35 12.25
C VAL A 115 7.48 -7.41 11.00
N ALA A 116 8.75 -7.00 11.09
CA ALA A 116 9.71 -7.08 9.98
C ALA A 116 9.95 -8.54 9.55
N VAL A 117 10.13 -9.46 10.51
CA VAL A 117 10.25 -10.90 10.26
C VAL A 117 8.99 -11.44 9.59
N GLN A 118 7.81 -11.06 10.05
CA GLN A 118 6.54 -11.51 9.46
C GLN A 118 6.32 -10.97 8.03
N LEU A 119 6.78 -9.76 7.71
CA LEU A 119 6.75 -9.22 6.34
C LEU A 119 7.74 -9.97 5.42
N GLN A 120 8.95 -10.28 5.91
CA GLN A 120 9.92 -11.11 5.19
C GLN A 120 9.38 -12.53 4.97
N ASP A 121 8.67 -13.08 5.93
CA ASP A 121 7.97 -14.37 5.83
C ASP A 121 6.90 -14.39 4.72
N LEU A 122 6.31 -13.24 4.42
CA LEU A 122 5.40 -13.06 3.27
C LEU A 122 6.15 -12.87 1.94
N GLY A 123 7.48 -12.91 1.96
CA GLY A 123 8.33 -12.67 0.78
C GLY A 123 8.46 -11.20 0.39
N ILE A 124 8.09 -10.29 1.28
CA ILE A 124 8.15 -8.84 1.03
C ILE A 124 9.43 -8.29 1.62
N LYS A 125 10.29 -7.76 0.76
CA LYS A 125 11.54 -7.15 1.19
C LYS A 125 11.29 -5.77 1.78
N ILE A 126 11.93 -5.53 2.92
CA ILE A 126 12.01 -4.23 3.55
C ILE A 126 13.28 -3.55 3.04
N HIS A 127 13.14 -2.32 2.58
CA HIS A 127 14.26 -1.51 2.12
C HIS A 127 14.36 -0.23 2.96
N THR A 128 15.57 0.08 3.38
CA THR A 128 15.88 1.27 4.18
C THR A 128 16.71 2.29 3.39
N LYS A 129 17.53 1.82 2.46
CA LYS A 129 18.50 2.65 1.71
C LYS A 129 17.90 3.22 0.42
N PRO A 130 17.96 4.55 0.20
CA PRO A 130 17.43 5.18 -1.01
C PRO A 130 17.98 4.59 -2.32
N ALA A 131 19.23 4.12 -2.34
CA ALA A 131 19.84 3.53 -3.52
C ALA A 131 19.19 2.20 -3.93
N GLU A 132 18.88 1.34 -2.95
CA GLU A 132 18.19 0.06 -3.16
C GLU A 132 16.75 0.28 -3.62
N ILE A 133 16.05 1.23 -2.97
CA ILE A 133 14.69 1.62 -3.34
C ILE A 133 14.67 2.13 -4.79
N ALA A 134 15.59 3.03 -5.16
CA ALA A 134 15.69 3.56 -6.51
C ALA A 134 15.96 2.46 -7.55
N SER A 135 16.86 1.54 -7.23
CA SER A 135 17.15 0.38 -8.09
C SER A 135 15.92 -0.49 -8.31
N TRP A 136 15.14 -0.72 -7.24
CA TRP A 136 13.90 -1.49 -7.32
C TRP A 136 12.82 -0.76 -8.14
N LEU A 137 12.65 0.56 -7.95
CA LEU A 137 11.69 1.38 -8.68
C LEU A 137 11.99 1.47 -10.18
N LYS A 138 13.28 1.44 -10.57
CA LYS A 138 13.70 1.47 -11.99
C LYS A 138 13.34 0.21 -12.77
N LYS A 139 13.10 -0.91 -12.09
CA LYS A 139 12.74 -2.17 -12.76
C LYS A 139 11.37 -2.03 -13.43
N ARG A 140 11.34 -2.10 -14.75
CA ARG A 140 10.09 -2.07 -15.52
C ARG A 140 9.22 -3.27 -15.16
N SER A 141 7.92 -3.04 -15.04
CA SER A 141 6.93 -4.07 -14.77
C SER A 141 5.58 -3.66 -15.34
N SER A 142 4.84 -4.60 -15.90
CA SER A 142 3.42 -4.43 -16.26
C SER A 142 2.48 -4.52 -15.05
N ALA A 143 2.98 -5.04 -13.93
CA ALA A 143 2.23 -5.15 -12.68
C ALA A 143 1.98 -3.78 -12.05
N THR A 144 0.87 -3.65 -11.33
CA THR A 144 0.65 -2.51 -10.45
C THR A 144 1.72 -2.51 -9.36
N THR A 145 2.38 -1.39 -9.16
CA THR A 145 3.43 -1.22 -8.16
C THR A 145 2.84 -0.50 -6.94
N VAL A 146 2.97 -1.11 -5.76
CA VAL A 146 2.55 -0.49 -4.50
C VAL A 146 3.75 -0.40 -3.56
N VAL A 147 4.03 0.81 -3.12
CA VAL A 147 5.08 1.12 -2.15
C VAL A 147 4.40 1.45 -0.83
N PHE A 148 4.62 0.62 0.18
CA PHE A 148 4.22 0.91 1.55
C PHE A 148 5.38 1.57 2.28
N THR A 149 5.09 2.64 3.02
CA THR A 149 6.12 3.38 3.77
C THR A 149 5.59 3.91 5.08
N THR A 150 6.48 4.09 6.06
CA THR A 150 6.16 4.91 7.22
C THR A 150 6.39 6.39 6.90
N TYR A 151 5.72 7.31 7.60
CA TYR A 151 5.93 8.75 7.41
C TYR A 151 7.39 9.17 7.60
N GLN A 152 8.09 8.56 8.59
CA GLN A 152 9.50 8.82 8.85
C GLN A 152 10.42 8.48 7.66
N SER A 153 9.98 7.59 6.79
CA SER A 153 10.75 7.17 5.60
C SER A 153 10.42 7.99 4.34
N GLY A 154 9.60 9.03 4.47
CA GLY A 154 9.20 9.89 3.35
C GLY A 154 10.38 10.52 2.60
N GLU A 155 11.42 10.94 3.32
CA GLU A 155 12.63 11.49 2.72
C GLU A 155 13.39 10.45 1.89
N ALA A 156 13.49 9.22 2.37
CA ALA A 156 14.13 8.12 1.63
C ALA A 156 13.38 7.81 0.33
N ILE A 157 12.04 7.82 0.37
CA ILE A 157 11.19 7.66 -0.83
C ILE A 157 11.37 8.82 -1.79
N ALA A 158 11.36 10.06 -1.31
CA ALA A 158 11.53 11.25 -2.15
C ALA A 158 12.89 11.22 -2.87
N THR A 159 13.97 10.92 -2.14
CA THR A 159 15.31 10.78 -2.68
C THR A 159 15.40 9.66 -3.71
N ALA A 160 14.85 8.49 -3.40
CA ALA A 160 14.84 7.33 -4.30
C ALA A 160 14.04 7.60 -5.58
N SER A 161 12.88 8.26 -5.46
CA SER A 161 12.02 8.60 -6.59
C SER A 161 12.71 9.59 -7.54
N LYS A 162 13.36 10.63 -7.01
CA LYS A 162 14.18 11.56 -7.80
C LYS A 162 15.29 10.82 -8.56
N LYS A 163 16.05 9.98 -7.85
CA LYS A 163 17.15 9.19 -8.43
C LYS A 163 16.68 8.17 -9.48
N ALA A 164 15.49 7.64 -9.32
CA ALA A 164 14.86 6.70 -10.23
C ALA A 164 14.12 7.38 -11.40
N LYS A 165 13.90 8.70 -11.35
CA LYS A 165 12.96 9.44 -12.21
C LYS A 165 11.58 8.78 -12.20
N TYR A 166 11.09 8.44 -11.00
CA TYR A 166 9.87 7.71 -10.78
C TYR A 166 8.81 8.61 -10.15
N SER A 167 7.64 8.67 -10.76
CA SER A 167 6.49 9.40 -10.24
C SER A 167 5.39 8.43 -9.84
N PHE A 168 4.67 8.72 -8.77
CA PHE A 168 3.48 8.00 -8.34
C PHE A 168 2.23 8.57 -9.01
N ASP A 169 1.29 7.70 -9.36
CA ASP A 169 0.00 8.12 -9.91
C ASP A 169 -0.98 8.49 -8.77
N LEU A 170 -0.78 7.89 -7.59
CA LEU A 170 -1.62 8.09 -6.42
C LEU A 170 -0.79 7.94 -5.14
N GLY A 171 -0.95 8.90 -4.22
CA GLY A 171 -0.47 8.82 -2.84
C GLY A 171 -1.65 8.72 -1.88
N ILE A 172 -1.60 7.75 -0.96
CA ILE A 172 -2.57 7.57 0.13
C ILE A 172 -1.81 7.70 1.43
N CYS A 173 -2.23 8.64 2.29
CA CYS A 173 -1.72 8.79 3.64
C CYS A 173 -2.83 8.40 4.62
N GLU A 174 -2.60 7.35 5.41
CA GLU A 174 -3.53 6.92 6.46
C GLU A 174 -3.12 7.56 7.78
N GLU A 175 -4.03 8.32 8.40
CA GLU A 175 -3.86 8.89 9.74
C GLU A 175 -4.70 8.08 10.74
N GLU A 176 -4.14 7.79 11.92
CA GLU A 176 -4.88 7.35 13.10
C GLU A 176 -5.38 8.60 13.84
N TYR A 177 -6.68 8.62 14.13
CA TYR A 177 -7.31 9.56 15.06
C TYR A 177 -7.81 8.78 16.27
#